data_8f9007dc445156d138fdc039a5df2a22
#
_entry.id   8f9007dc445156d138fdc039a5df2a22
#
_cell.length_a   1.000
_cell.length_b   1.000
_cell.length_c   1.000
_cell.angle_alpha   90.00
_cell.angle_beta   90.00
_cell.angle_gamma   90.00
#
_symmetry.space_group_name_H-M   'P 1'
#
loop_
_entity.id
_entity.type
_entity.pdbx_description
1 polymer ?
#
loop_
_entity_poly.entity_id
_entity_poly.type
_entity_poly.pdbx_seq_one_letter_code
_entity_poly.pdbx_strand_id
1 'polypeptide(L)'
;MTKRLVVLEDGTVFEGKAFGADIDVTGEIVFNTGMTGYQESITDQSYNGQILTFTYPLVGNYGINRDDYESIIPTCKGVVVFEEARRASNWRNQMTLDEFLKAKKIPGISGIDTRALTKIIRKHGTMRATLTHVGDSMDHVTDQLQATVLPTDNIKQVSTKTSYPAPGVGLSVVLVDFGLKHSILRELSKRNCNVTVVPYSTTAEEILHLNPDGVMLSNGPGNPEDVPQALDMIRGVQGKIPIFGICMGHQLFAMANGAKTYKMKFGHRGFNHAVREIATGRVDFTSQNHGYAVSREDLPEHLIITHEEINDKSVEGVRHRYQPAFSVQYHPDAAPGPHDASYLFDEFIEMMEAFKQSN
;
A
#
# COMPACT_ATOMS: atom_id res chain seq x y z
N MET A 1 16.28 -28.41 -9.25
CA MET A 1 15.69 -27.16 -8.76
C MET A 1 16.67 -26.54 -7.79
N THR A 2 17.02 -25.29 -7.98
CA THR A 2 18.00 -24.58 -7.15
C THR A 2 17.39 -24.34 -5.76
N LYS A 3 18.18 -24.56 -4.71
CA LYS A 3 17.80 -24.25 -3.34
C LYS A 3 17.97 -22.74 -3.07
N ARG A 4 17.10 -22.18 -2.27
CA ARG A 4 17.17 -20.79 -1.78
C ARG A 4 16.85 -20.76 -0.29
N LEU A 5 17.38 -19.77 0.40
CA LEU A 5 17.14 -19.54 1.82
C LEU A 5 16.38 -18.23 2.05
N VAL A 6 15.52 -18.23 3.07
CA VAL A 6 15.06 -17.02 3.75
C VAL A 6 15.81 -16.94 5.07
N VAL A 7 16.60 -15.92 5.28
CA VAL A 7 17.34 -15.67 6.52
C VAL A 7 16.75 -14.43 7.17
N LEU A 8 16.31 -14.56 8.43
CA LEU A 8 15.77 -13.48 9.24
C LEU A 8 16.87 -12.84 10.11
N GLU A 9 16.71 -11.59 10.49
CA GLU A 9 17.68 -10.86 11.33
C GLU A 9 17.90 -11.46 12.73
N ASP A 10 16.97 -12.30 13.18
CA ASP A 10 17.11 -13.07 14.44
C ASP A 10 17.89 -14.37 14.28
N GLY A 11 18.42 -14.65 13.09
CA GLY A 11 19.16 -15.84 12.74
C GLY A 11 18.28 -17.03 12.31
N THR A 12 16.97 -16.90 12.31
CA THR A 12 16.08 -17.96 11.83
C THR A 12 16.22 -18.16 10.32
N VAL A 13 16.35 -19.41 9.88
CA VAL A 13 16.55 -19.79 8.47
C VAL A 13 15.46 -20.74 8.03
N PHE A 14 14.90 -20.47 6.85
CA PHE A 14 14.02 -21.38 6.13
C PHE A 14 14.66 -21.76 4.79
N GLU A 15 14.71 -23.06 4.50
CA GLU A 15 15.19 -23.57 3.20
C GLU A 15 14.02 -23.96 2.30
N GLY A 16 14.07 -23.57 1.04
CA GLY A 16 13.04 -23.88 0.05
C GLY A 16 13.60 -23.97 -1.36
N LYS A 17 12.70 -23.94 -2.35
CA LYS A 17 13.01 -24.01 -3.77
C LYS A 17 12.95 -22.62 -4.39
N ALA A 18 13.99 -22.25 -5.14
CA ALA A 18 14.02 -21.01 -5.89
C ALA A 18 13.03 -21.03 -7.06
N PHE A 19 12.32 -19.91 -7.24
CA PHE A 19 11.59 -19.55 -8.46
C PHE A 19 11.73 -18.05 -8.70
N GLY A 20 11.21 -17.53 -9.83
CA GLY A 20 11.45 -16.13 -10.18
C GLY A 20 12.90 -15.85 -10.56
N ALA A 21 13.36 -14.62 -10.33
CA ALA A 21 14.70 -14.19 -10.68
C ALA A 21 15.79 -14.87 -9.82
N ASP A 22 16.95 -15.14 -10.43
CA ASP A 22 18.09 -15.77 -9.78
C ASP A 22 19.05 -14.70 -9.20
N ILE A 23 18.57 -13.96 -8.22
CA ILE A 23 19.29 -12.89 -7.53
C ILE A 23 19.02 -12.94 -6.03
N ASP A 24 19.95 -12.41 -5.25
CA ASP A 24 19.80 -12.20 -3.82
C ASP A 24 19.20 -10.82 -3.54
N VAL A 25 18.37 -10.72 -2.51
CA VAL A 25 17.72 -9.46 -2.11
C VAL A 25 17.57 -9.38 -0.62
N THR A 26 17.65 -8.16 -0.09
CA THR A 26 17.37 -7.84 1.31
C THR A 26 16.23 -6.83 1.39
N GLY A 27 15.35 -7.00 2.36
CA GLY A 27 14.21 -6.11 2.61
C GLY A 27 13.53 -6.37 3.94
N GLU A 28 12.49 -5.61 4.23
CA GLU A 28 11.62 -5.87 5.39
C GLU A 28 10.65 -7.02 5.03
N ILE A 29 10.66 -8.10 5.83
CA ILE A 29 9.73 -9.20 5.59
C ILE A 29 8.38 -8.92 6.23
N VAL A 30 7.33 -9.09 5.43
CA VAL A 30 5.93 -8.88 5.82
C VAL A 30 5.09 -10.05 5.34
N PHE A 31 3.87 -10.19 5.87
CA PHE A 31 2.93 -11.22 5.40
C PHE A 31 1.60 -10.59 4.96
N ASN A 32 0.95 -11.24 4.01
CA ASN A 32 -0.40 -10.92 3.55
C ASN A 32 -1.31 -12.13 3.76
N THR A 33 -2.49 -11.91 4.34
CA THR A 33 -3.47 -12.96 4.68
C THR A 33 -4.54 -13.15 3.60
N GLY A 34 -4.45 -12.45 2.49
CA GLY A 34 -5.38 -12.57 1.37
C GLY A 34 -5.38 -13.97 0.75
N MET A 35 -6.58 -14.48 0.44
CA MET A 35 -6.77 -15.80 -0.18
C MET A 35 -6.62 -15.77 -1.70
N THR A 36 -6.63 -14.58 -2.30
CA THR A 36 -6.55 -14.32 -3.74
C THR A 36 -5.87 -12.96 -3.96
N GLY A 37 -5.73 -12.48 -5.20
CA GLY A 37 -5.20 -11.15 -5.47
C GLY A 37 -3.68 -11.04 -5.31
N TYR A 38 -2.96 -12.12 -5.56
CA TYR A 38 -1.49 -12.09 -5.44
C TYR A 38 -0.83 -11.19 -6.50
N GLN A 39 -1.41 -11.07 -7.69
CA GLN A 39 -0.88 -10.19 -8.74
C GLN A 39 -1.00 -8.72 -8.31
N GLU A 40 -2.17 -8.31 -7.85
CA GLU A 40 -2.42 -6.98 -7.33
C GLU A 40 -1.49 -6.67 -6.16
N SER A 41 -1.33 -7.61 -5.21
CA SER A 41 -0.42 -7.43 -4.07
C SER A 41 1.04 -7.29 -4.50
N ILE A 42 1.54 -8.12 -5.43
CA ILE A 42 2.92 -8.05 -5.92
C ILE A 42 3.18 -6.74 -6.68
N THR A 43 2.16 -6.22 -7.36
CA THR A 43 2.26 -4.99 -8.15
C THR A 43 1.87 -3.72 -7.39
N ASP A 44 1.40 -3.83 -6.15
CA ASP A 44 1.13 -2.69 -5.25
C ASP A 44 2.45 -2.08 -4.78
N GLN A 45 2.70 -0.83 -5.15
CA GLN A 45 3.91 -0.10 -4.79
C GLN A 45 4.04 0.19 -3.30
N SER A 46 2.97 0.02 -2.51
CA SER A 46 3.05 0.08 -1.04
C SER A 46 3.94 -1.03 -0.44
N TYR A 47 4.23 -2.09 -1.20
CA TYR A 47 5.23 -3.11 -0.82
C TYR A 47 6.67 -2.78 -1.26
N ASN A 48 6.96 -1.54 -1.66
CA ASN A 48 8.32 -1.15 -2.02
C ASN A 48 9.31 -1.48 -0.91
N GLY A 49 10.42 -2.13 -1.27
CA GLY A 49 11.45 -2.50 -0.30
C GLY A 49 11.12 -3.73 0.57
N GLN A 50 9.94 -4.34 0.42
CA GLN A 50 9.49 -5.46 1.27
C GLN A 50 9.59 -6.81 0.58
N ILE A 51 9.84 -7.86 1.38
CA ILE A 51 9.75 -9.27 0.99
C ILE A 51 8.36 -9.75 1.42
N LEU A 52 7.52 -10.10 0.44
CA LEU A 52 6.11 -10.39 0.65
C LEU A 52 5.88 -11.90 0.85
N THR A 53 5.41 -12.27 2.03
CA THR A 53 5.01 -13.64 2.35
C THR A 53 3.50 -13.81 2.20
N PHE A 54 3.06 -14.73 1.36
CA PHE A 54 1.65 -15.11 1.26
C PHE A 54 1.33 -16.24 2.24
N THR A 55 0.31 -16.03 3.09
CA THR A 55 -0.12 -17.06 4.04
C THR A 55 -1.02 -18.09 3.39
N TYR A 56 -1.67 -17.77 2.27
CA TYR A 56 -2.45 -18.71 1.48
C TYR A 56 -1.52 -19.77 0.86
N PRO A 57 -1.89 -21.07 0.96
CA PRO A 57 -0.94 -22.15 0.64
C PRO A 57 -0.55 -22.23 -0.84
N LEU A 58 -1.44 -21.94 -1.78
CA LEU A 58 -1.19 -22.04 -3.22
C LEU A 58 -1.24 -20.68 -3.89
N VAL A 59 -0.14 -20.24 -4.50
CA VAL A 59 -0.02 -18.95 -5.18
C VAL A 59 0.39 -19.17 -6.63
N GLY A 60 -0.15 -18.38 -7.57
CA GLY A 60 0.12 -18.51 -9.00
C GLY A 60 -0.93 -19.33 -9.78
N ASN A 61 -1.97 -19.84 -9.12
CA ASN A 61 -2.94 -20.75 -9.70
C ASN A 61 -3.80 -20.16 -10.84
N TYR A 62 -4.00 -18.85 -10.90
CA TYR A 62 -4.69 -18.20 -12.02
C TYR A 62 -3.75 -17.45 -12.98
N GLY A 63 -2.43 -17.51 -12.75
CA GLY A 63 -1.42 -16.85 -13.56
C GLY A 63 -1.36 -15.35 -13.39
N ILE A 64 -0.84 -14.69 -14.40
CA ILE A 64 -0.76 -13.22 -14.50
C ILE A 64 -1.57 -12.78 -15.72
N ASN A 65 -2.33 -11.71 -15.57
CA ASN A 65 -3.12 -11.11 -16.65
C ASN A 65 -2.83 -9.60 -16.74
N ARG A 66 -3.30 -8.95 -17.82
CA ARG A 66 -3.03 -7.53 -18.08
C ARG A 66 -3.86 -6.55 -17.24
N ASP A 67 -4.98 -7.01 -16.66
CA ASP A 67 -5.99 -6.12 -16.08
C ASP A 67 -5.79 -5.91 -14.57
N ASP A 68 -5.16 -6.89 -13.88
CA ASP A 68 -5.00 -6.92 -12.43
C ASP A 68 -3.66 -6.31 -11.97
N TYR A 69 -3.08 -5.42 -12.77
CA TYR A 69 -1.90 -4.64 -12.37
C TYR A 69 -2.29 -3.41 -11.55
N GLU A 70 -1.67 -3.24 -10.38
CA GLU A 70 -1.76 -2.01 -9.60
C GLU A 70 -0.61 -1.04 -9.89
N SER A 71 0.50 -1.54 -10.44
CA SER A 71 1.52 -0.76 -11.13
C SER A 71 2.18 -1.60 -12.23
N ILE A 72 2.71 -0.94 -13.26
CA ILE A 72 3.42 -1.64 -14.36
C ILE A 72 4.78 -2.16 -13.89
N ILE A 73 5.40 -1.47 -12.94
CA ILE A 73 6.72 -1.81 -12.38
C ILE A 73 6.54 -2.16 -10.91
N PRO A 74 6.43 -3.46 -10.58
CA PRO A 74 6.38 -3.90 -9.18
C PRO A 74 7.72 -3.62 -8.49
N THR A 75 7.66 -3.25 -7.21
CA THR A 75 8.83 -2.81 -6.45
C THR A 75 9.07 -3.61 -5.17
N CYS A 76 8.26 -4.65 -4.91
CA CYS A 76 8.55 -5.60 -3.84
C CYS A 76 9.88 -6.31 -4.10
N LYS A 77 10.63 -6.62 -3.04
CA LYS A 77 11.97 -7.22 -3.15
C LYS A 77 11.95 -8.72 -3.42
N GLY A 78 10.95 -9.42 -2.94
CA GLY A 78 10.87 -10.86 -3.10
C GLY A 78 9.52 -11.43 -2.71
N VAL A 79 9.27 -12.69 -3.06
CA VAL A 79 8.01 -13.39 -2.81
C VAL A 79 8.30 -14.73 -2.10
N VAL A 80 7.60 -14.96 -0.97
CA VAL A 80 7.71 -16.18 -0.17
C VAL A 80 6.36 -16.88 -0.16
N VAL A 81 6.32 -18.16 -0.58
CA VAL A 81 5.09 -18.94 -0.67
C VAL A 81 5.29 -20.35 -0.10
N PHE A 82 4.19 -20.99 0.35
CA PHE A 82 4.21 -22.40 0.68
C PHE A 82 4.32 -23.24 -0.60
N GLU A 83 3.42 -23.03 -1.57
CA GLU A 83 3.42 -23.72 -2.84
C GLU A 83 3.21 -22.74 -4.00
N GLU A 84 4.09 -22.83 -5.01
CA GLU A 84 3.93 -22.14 -6.28
C GLU A 84 3.21 -23.06 -7.27
N ALA A 85 2.14 -22.53 -7.89
CA ALA A 85 1.37 -23.27 -8.87
C ALA A 85 2.18 -23.49 -10.16
N ARG A 86 2.44 -24.76 -10.49
CA ARG A 86 3.20 -25.14 -11.70
C ARG A 86 2.47 -24.81 -13.01
N ARG A 87 1.15 -24.72 -12.96
CA ARG A 87 0.29 -24.41 -14.10
C ARG A 87 -0.81 -23.45 -13.67
N ALA A 88 -0.94 -22.36 -14.41
CA ALA A 88 -2.07 -21.46 -14.30
C ALA A 88 -3.27 -22.04 -15.06
N SER A 89 -4.46 -21.98 -14.45
CA SER A 89 -5.69 -22.59 -14.97
C SER A 89 -6.81 -21.60 -15.25
N ASN A 90 -6.51 -20.31 -15.34
CA ASN A 90 -7.52 -19.28 -15.63
C ASN A 90 -7.47 -18.88 -17.12
N TRP A 91 -8.63 -18.63 -17.71
CA TRP A 91 -8.76 -18.21 -19.12
C TRP A 91 -8.08 -16.85 -19.43
N ARG A 92 -7.94 -15.98 -18.44
CA ARG A 92 -7.23 -14.68 -18.55
C ARG A 92 -5.72 -14.80 -18.45
N ASN A 93 -5.20 -15.98 -18.13
CA ASN A 93 -3.77 -16.20 -17.95
C ASN A 93 -2.97 -15.89 -19.21
N GLN A 94 -1.94 -15.06 -19.09
CA GLN A 94 -0.98 -14.72 -20.14
C GLN A 94 0.42 -15.28 -19.87
N MET A 95 0.78 -15.44 -18.61
CA MET A 95 2.05 -16.03 -18.17
C MET A 95 1.93 -16.57 -16.75
N THR A 96 2.85 -17.47 -16.39
CA THR A 96 2.94 -17.99 -15.03
C THR A 96 3.51 -16.95 -14.06
N LEU A 97 3.33 -17.17 -12.77
CA LEU A 97 3.94 -16.33 -11.73
C LEU A 97 5.48 -16.35 -11.83
N ASP A 98 6.08 -17.52 -12.07
CA ASP A 98 7.53 -17.66 -12.22
C ASP A 98 8.08 -16.84 -13.40
N GLU A 99 7.44 -16.93 -14.57
CA GLU A 99 7.82 -16.14 -15.76
C GLU A 99 7.72 -14.62 -15.49
N PHE A 100 6.65 -14.20 -14.84
CA PHE A 100 6.44 -12.80 -14.45
C PHE A 100 7.54 -12.30 -13.51
N LEU A 101 7.81 -13.03 -12.43
CA LEU A 101 8.83 -12.63 -11.46
C LEU A 101 10.23 -12.59 -12.09
N LYS A 102 10.56 -13.53 -12.98
CA LYS A 102 11.80 -13.49 -13.78
C LYS A 102 11.88 -12.24 -14.64
N ALA A 103 10.82 -11.93 -15.37
CA ALA A 103 10.77 -10.73 -16.23
C ALA A 103 10.91 -9.43 -15.42
N LYS A 104 10.38 -9.41 -14.20
CA LYS A 104 10.44 -8.24 -13.30
C LYS A 104 11.66 -8.22 -12.38
N LYS A 105 12.56 -9.22 -12.49
CA LYS A 105 13.76 -9.38 -11.67
C LYS A 105 13.45 -9.47 -10.17
N ILE A 106 12.39 -10.18 -9.81
CA ILE A 106 11.98 -10.43 -8.43
C ILE A 106 12.27 -11.91 -8.10
N PRO A 107 13.04 -12.20 -7.05
CA PRO A 107 13.27 -13.57 -6.61
C PRO A 107 12.07 -14.10 -5.84
N GLY A 108 11.81 -15.39 -5.96
CA GLY A 108 10.80 -16.10 -5.20
C GLY A 108 11.37 -17.35 -4.52
N ILE A 109 10.73 -17.78 -3.45
CA ILE A 109 11.03 -19.02 -2.75
C ILE A 109 9.74 -19.76 -2.41
N SER A 110 9.68 -21.04 -2.67
CA SER A 110 8.55 -21.92 -2.37
C SER A 110 8.99 -23.11 -1.50
N GLY A 111 8.02 -23.79 -0.88
CA GLY A 111 8.27 -24.89 0.04
C GLY A 111 8.55 -24.42 1.48
N ILE A 112 8.20 -23.18 1.80
CA ILE A 112 8.40 -22.57 3.11
C ILE A 112 7.17 -22.84 4.01
N ASP A 113 7.39 -23.16 5.27
CA ASP A 113 6.33 -23.10 6.27
C ASP A 113 5.96 -21.63 6.56
N THR A 114 5.11 -21.06 5.68
CA THR A 114 4.65 -19.68 5.79
C THR A 114 3.83 -19.43 7.04
N ARG A 115 3.22 -20.47 7.64
CA ARG A 115 2.53 -20.37 8.92
C ARG A 115 3.51 -20.17 10.08
N ALA A 116 4.62 -20.92 10.12
CA ALA A 116 5.68 -20.72 11.12
C ALA A 116 6.30 -19.35 10.98
N LEU A 117 6.65 -18.93 9.76
CA LEU A 117 7.20 -17.61 9.46
C LEU A 117 6.24 -16.47 9.90
N THR A 118 4.95 -16.59 9.60
CA THR A 118 3.93 -15.62 10.02
C THR A 118 3.85 -15.52 11.54
N LYS A 119 3.95 -16.63 12.28
CA LYS A 119 3.96 -16.63 13.75
C LYS A 119 5.18 -15.87 14.30
N ILE A 120 6.35 -16.02 13.67
CA ILE A 120 7.57 -15.29 14.05
C ILE A 120 7.35 -13.79 13.85
N ILE A 121 6.89 -13.36 12.69
CA ILE A 121 6.62 -11.94 12.38
C ILE A 121 5.57 -11.37 13.35
N ARG A 122 4.50 -12.11 13.66
CA ARG A 122 3.49 -11.67 14.64
C ARG A 122 4.05 -11.53 16.06
N LYS A 123 4.99 -12.40 16.43
CA LYS A 123 5.62 -12.37 17.76
C LYS A 123 6.64 -11.26 17.93
N HIS A 124 7.49 -11.04 16.92
CA HIS A 124 8.63 -10.14 17.00
C HIS A 124 8.41 -8.79 16.30
N GLY A 125 7.46 -8.70 15.38
CA GLY A 125 7.22 -7.58 14.48
C GLY A 125 7.80 -7.85 13.09
N THR A 126 7.56 -6.92 12.15
CA THR A 126 8.26 -6.92 10.88
C THR A 126 9.75 -6.71 11.11
N MET A 127 10.57 -7.44 10.36
CA MET A 127 12.02 -7.47 10.54
C MET A 127 12.74 -7.54 9.19
N ARG A 128 14.04 -7.31 9.23
CA ARG A 128 14.87 -7.49 8.02
C ARG A 128 15.01 -8.96 7.70
N ALA A 129 14.98 -9.27 6.41
CA ALA A 129 15.24 -10.61 5.89
C ALA A 129 16.00 -10.53 4.57
N THR A 130 16.69 -11.61 4.23
CA THR A 130 17.29 -11.76 2.92
C THR A 130 16.83 -13.07 2.27
N LEU A 131 16.62 -13.02 0.93
CA LEU A 131 16.52 -14.20 0.09
C LEU A 131 17.89 -14.41 -0.53
N THR A 132 18.56 -15.54 -0.25
CA THR A 132 19.92 -15.81 -0.72
C THR A 132 20.09 -17.25 -1.16
N HIS A 133 21.18 -17.52 -1.86
CA HIS A 133 21.55 -18.87 -2.29
C HIS A 133 22.18 -19.67 -1.14
N VAL A 134 22.15 -20.98 -1.27
CA VAL A 134 22.84 -21.88 -0.33
C VAL A 134 24.34 -21.86 -0.61
N GLY A 135 25.15 -21.50 0.37
CA GLY A 135 26.61 -21.55 0.22
C GLY A 135 27.36 -20.52 1.06
N ASP A 136 26.69 -19.48 1.53
CA ASP A 136 27.30 -18.48 2.41
C ASP A 136 27.31 -18.93 3.88
N SER A 137 28.26 -18.44 4.66
CA SER A 137 28.24 -18.61 6.11
C SER A 137 27.02 -17.91 6.68
N MET A 138 26.15 -18.64 7.37
CA MET A 138 24.92 -18.05 7.96
C MET A 138 25.21 -16.95 8.97
N ASP A 139 26.31 -17.08 9.74
CA ASP A 139 26.74 -16.04 10.68
C ASP A 139 27.05 -14.74 9.92
N HIS A 140 27.79 -14.85 8.80
CA HIS A 140 28.12 -13.68 7.97
C HIS A 140 26.87 -13.04 7.35
N VAL A 141 25.94 -13.84 6.84
CA VAL A 141 24.66 -13.33 6.29
C VAL A 141 23.84 -12.62 7.36
N THR A 142 23.77 -13.20 8.57
CA THR A 142 23.03 -12.62 9.68
C THR A 142 23.67 -11.29 10.16
N ASP A 143 25.00 -11.24 10.27
CA ASP A 143 25.74 -10.03 10.64
C ASP A 143 25.53 -8.90 9.61
N GLN A 144 25.60 -9.22 8.33
CA GLN A 144 25.30 -8.27 7.24
C GLN A 144 23.87 -7.77 7.32
N LEU A 145 22.91 -8.67 7.57
CA LEU A 145 21.50 -8.34 7.66
C LEU A 145 21.22 -7.40 8.86
N GLN A 146 21.85 -7.66 10.00
CA GLN A 146 21.75 -6.80 11.19
C GLN A 146 22.37 -5.41 10.97
N ALA A 147 23.44 -5.34 10.18
CA ALA A 147 24.09 -4.07 9.81
C ALA A 147 23.34 -3.29 8.71
N THR A 148 22.41 -3.93 8.00
CA THR A 148 21.69 -3.32 6.87
C THR A 148 20.75 -2.22 7.38
N VAL A 149 20.85 -1.03 6.80
CA VAL A 149 19.88 0.07 6.98
C VAL A 149 18.90 0.03 5.83
N LEU A 150 17.60 -0.08 6.13
CA LEU A 150 16.56 -0.03 5.11
C LEU A 150 16.39 1.40 4.57
N PRO A 151 16.11 1.57 3.27
CA PRO A 151 15.92 2.89 2.67
C PRO A 151 14.76 3.66 3.30
N THR A 152 14.91 4.97 3.43
CA THR A 152 13.87 5.90 3.89
C THR A 152 13.24 6.69 2.73
N ASP A 153 13.81 6.60 1.52
CA ASP A 153 13.32 7.30 0.33
C ASP A 153 12.28 6.51 -0.49
N ASN A 154 11.50 5.65 0.19
CA ASN A 154 10.57 4.71 -0.43
C ASN A 154 9.58 5.39 -1.39
N ILE A 155 8.97 6.50 -0.99
CA ILE A 155 8.01 7.26 -1.83
C ILE A 155 8.71 7.83 -3.06
N LYS A 156 9.90 8.38 -2.91
CA LYS A 156 10.71 8.92 -4.02
C LYS A 156 11.03 7.86 -5.08
N GLN A 157 11.18 6.60 -4.66
CA GLN A 157 11.48 5.48 -5.57
C GLN A 157 10.28 5.09 -6.45
N VAL A 158 9.04 5.30 -5.97
CA VAL A 158 7.81 4.81 -6.61
C VAL A 158 6.96 5.91 -7.23
N SER A 159 6.99 7.13 -6.70
CA SER A 159 6.24 8.26 -7.23
C SER A 159 6.63 8.57 -8.68
N THR A 160 5.65 8.99 -9.48
CA THR A 160 5.90 9.49 -10.83
C THR A 160 6.92 10.65 -10.81
N LYS A 161 7.73 10.75 -11.85
CA LYS A 161 8.73 11.82 -11.97
C LYS A 161 8.19 13.03 -12.72
N THR A 162 7.12 12.86 -13.47
CA THR A 162 6.49 13.90 -14.28
C THR A 162 4.98 13.80 -14.15
N SER A 163 4.30 14.93 -14.15
CA SER A 163 2.84 14.97 -14.17
C SER A 163 2.30 14.39 -15.48
N TYR A 164 1.18 13.67 -15.39
CA TYR A 164 0.50 13.14 -16.56
C TYR A 164 -1.03 13.17 -16.38
N PRO A 165 -1.80 13.35 -17.47
CA PRO A 165 -3.24 13.37 -17.42
C PRO A 165 -3.83 11.96 -17.53
N ALA A 166 -4.97 11.75 -16.87
CA ALA A 166 -5.95 10.68 -17.15
C ALA A 166 -7.29 11.38 -17.47
N PRO A 167 -7.56 11.65 -18.77
CA PRO A 167 -8.63 12.52 -19.18
C PRO A 167 -10.02 11.99 -18.82
N GLY A 168 -10.89 12.90 -18.39
CA GLY A 168 -12.31 12.70 -18.15
C GLY A 168 -13.08 13.98 -18.51
N VAL A 169 -14.40 13.95 -18.42
CA VAL A 169 -15.29 15.07 -18.78
C VAL A 169 -15.95 15.74 -17.56
N GLY A 170 -15.73 15.20 -16.38
CA GLY A 170 -16.32 15.68 -15.12
C GLY A 170 -15.39 16.58 -14.32
N LEU A 171 -15.47 16.46 -12.99
CA LEU A 171 -14.68 17.26 -12.05
C LEU A 171 -13.17 17.06 -12.24
N SER A 172 -12.42 18.14 -12.12
CA SER A 172 -10.96 18.14 -12.22
C SER A 172 -10.35 17.75 -10.88
N VAL A 173 -9.58 16.67 -10.84
CA VAL A 173 -8.93 16.16 -9.63
C VAL A 173 -7.42 16.15 -9.84
N VAL A 174 -6.67 16.75 -8.92
CA VAL A 174 -5.23 16.52 -8.81
C VAL A 174 -5.00 15.34 -7.89
N LEU A 175 -4.33 14.31 -8.40
CA LEU A 175 -3.96 13.12 -7.65
C LEU A 175 -2.47 13.16 -7.35
N VAL A 176 -2.09 13.31 -6.07
CA VAL A 176 -0.70 13.32 -5.63
C VAL A 176 -0.22 11.89 -5.46
N ASP A 177 0.82 11.52 -6.19
CA ASP A 177 1.35 10.14 -6.27
C ASP A 177 2.43 9.90 -5.22
N PHE A 178 2.07 9.20 -4.14
CA PHE A 178 3.01 8.69 -3.12
C PHE A 178 3.41 7.23 -3.37
N GLY A 179 2.89 6.60 -4.41
CA GLY A 179 3.03 5.17 -4.76
C GLY A 179 1.69 4.62 -5.20
N LEU A 180 1.09 5.30 -6.16
CA LEU A 180 -0.29 5.15 -6.62
C LEU A 180 -0.61 3.73 -7.09
N LYS A 181 -1.68 3.17 -6.57
CA LYS A 181 -2.39 2.02 -7.15
C LYS A 181 -3.29 2.48 -8.30
N HIS A 182 -3.22 1.78 -9.42
CA HIS A 182 -4.06 2.07 -10.58
C HIS A 182 -5.57 1.99 -10.28
N SER A 183 -5.97 1.19 -9.30
CA SER A 183 -7.37 1.08 -8.87
C SER A 183 -7.93 2.41 -8.38
N ILE A 184 -7.16 3.24 -7.66
CA ILE A 184 -7.60 4.58 -7.23
C ILE A 184 -7.91 5.45 -8.46
N LEU A 185 -7.02 5.44 -9.45
CA LEU A 185 -7.24 6.18 -10.70
C LEU A 185 -8.46 5.63 -11.46
N ARG A 186 -8.63 4.29 -11.50
CA ARG A 186 -9.82 3.66 -12.11
C ARG A 186 -11.12 4.08 -11.42
N GLU A 187 -11.15 4.19 -10.09
CA GLU A 187 -12.33 4.63 -9.34
C GLU A 187 -12.70 6.09 -9.63
N LEU A 188 -11.73 6.99 -9.76
CA LEU A 188 -11.97 8.37 -10.20
C LEU A 188 -12.44 8.42 -11.66
N SER A 189 -11.83 7.61 -12.55
CA SER A 189 -12.22 7.54 -13.97
C SER A 189 -13.62 6.98 -14.18
N LYS A 190 -14.05 5.98 -13.39
CA LYS A 190 -15.45 5.47 -13.40
C LYS A 190 -16.47 6.57 -13.08
N ARG A 191 -16.07 7.58 -12.31
CA ARG A 191 -16.86 8.75 -11.95
C ARG A 191 -16.66 9.94 -12.89
N ASN A 192 -16.07 9.69 -14.06
CA ASN A 192 -15.79 10.65 -15.12
C ASN A 192 -14.84 11.81 -14.70
N CYS A 193 -14.09 11.70 -13.60
CA CYS A 193 -13.15 12.73 -13.21
C CYS A 193 -12.07 12.95 -14.28
N ASN A 194 -11.73 14.22 -14.50
CA ASN A 194 -10.56 14.62 -15.28
C ASN A 194 -9.35 14.70 -14.34
N VAL A 195 -8.52 13.66 -14.33
CA VAL A 195 -7.46 13.52 -13.33
C VAL A 195 -6.11 13.98 -13.89
N THR A 196 -5.39 14.77 -13.10
CA THR A 196 -3.96 15.05 -13.32
C THR A 196 -3.18 14.40 -12.19
N VAL A 197 -2.38 13.39 -12.52
CA VAL A 197 -1.47 12.76 -11.56
C VAL A 197 -0.21 13.58 -11.47
N VAL A 198 0.20 13.94 -10.24
CA VAL A 198 1.39 14.77 -10.00
C VAL A 198 2.37 14.08 -9.04
N PRO A 199 3.68 14.36 -9.13
CA PRO A 199 4.67 13.83 -8.20
C PRO A 199 4.39 14.19 -6.74
N TYR A 200 4.86 13.35 -5.81
CA TYR A 200 4.77 13.59 -4.36
C TYR A 200 5.41 14.91 -3.89
N SER A 201 6.35 15.45 -4.67
CA SER A 201 7.10 16.69 -4.38
C SER A 201 6.44 17.96 -4.94
N THR A 202 5.27 17.84 -5.60
CA THR A 202 4.52 18.98 -6.13
C THR A 202 4.07 19.89 -4.99
N THR A 203 4.29 21.18 -5.14
CA THR A 203 3.95 22.19 -4.13
C THR A 203 2.46 22.54 -4.11
N ALA A 204 1.99 23.11 -3.02
CA ALA A 204 0.62 23.61 -2.93
C ALA A 204 0.32 24.68 -4.00
N GLU A 205 1.27 25.54 -4.30
CA GLU A 205 1.12 26.58 -5.33
C GLU A 205 0.95 25.98 -6.73
N GLU A 206 1.76 24.99 -7.09
CA GLU A 206 1.64 24.27 -8.36
C GLU A 206 0.28 23.55 -8.48
N ILE A 207 -0.21 22.91 -7.38
CA ILE A 207 -1.54 22.28 -7.37
C ILE A 207 -2.64 23.33 -7.56
N LEU A 208 -2.58 24.45 -6.85
CA LEU A 208 -3.57 25.53 -6.97
C LEU A 208 -3.60 26.16 -8.36
N HIS A 209 -2.45 26.26 -9.04
CA HIS A 209 -2.38 26.73 -10.42
C HIS A 209 -3.08 25.84 -11.44
N LEU A 210 -3.23 24.53 -11.14
CA LEU A 210 -4.02 23.60 -11.97
C LEU A 210 -5.53 23.82 -11.81
N ASN A 211 -5.95 24.64 -10.84
CA ASN A 211 -7.35 24.97 -10.52
C ASN A 211 -8.27 23.72 -10.43
N PRO A 212 -7.93 22.70 -9.61
CA PRO A 212 -8.73 21.50 -9.49
C PRO A 212 -9.97 21.73 -8.62
N ASP A 213 -11.02 20.92 -8.84
CA ASP A 213 -12.18 20.85 -7.98
C ASP A 213 -11.89 20.05 -6.68
N GLY A 214 -10.88 19.18 -6.68
CA GLY A 214 -10.45 18.41 -5.52
C GLY A 214 -9.03 17.87 -5.60
N VAL A 215 -8.47 17.48 -4.44
CA VAL A 215 -7.16 16.86 -4.31
C VAL A 215 -7.31 15.46 -3.70
N MET A 216 -6.79 14.46 -4.39
CA MET A 216 -6.67 13.09 -3.90
C MET A 216 -5.23 12.83 -3.46
N LEU A 217 -5.03 12.33 -2.25
CA LEU A 217 -3.75 11.88 -1.72
C LEU A 217 -3.69 10.35 -1.80
N SER A 218 -2.80 9.81 -2.61
CA SER A 218 -2.74 8.37 -2.87
C SER A 218 -2.17 7.57 -1.69
N ASN A 219 -2.25 6.26 -1.80
CA ASN A 219 -1.48 5.31 -1.01
C ASN A 219 0.02 5.41 -1.30
N GLY A 220 0.85 4.74 -0.49
CA GLY A 220 2.30 4.68 -0.70
C GLY A 220 3.04 3.87 0.34
N PRO A 221 4.32 3.54 0.09
CA PRO A 221 5.17 2.76 0.97
C PRO A 221 5.89 3.60 2.04
N GLY A 222 6.38 2.91 3.07
CA GLY A 222 7.35 3.46 4.01
C GLY A 222 6.74 4.19 5.21
N ASN A 223 7.56 5.05 5.83
CA ASN A 223 7.18 5.86 6.98
C ASN A 223 6.67 7.23 6.50
N PRO A 224 5.48 7.68 6.92
CA PRO A 224 4.98 9.00 6.53
C PRO A 224 5.87 10.16 7.02
N GLU A 225 6.68 9.96 8.06
CA GLU A 225 7.64 10.98 8.54
C GLU A 225 8.79 11.25 7.57
N ASP A 226 9.04 10.35 6.60
CA ASP A 226 10.12 10.49 5.62
C ASP A 226 9.83 11.52 4.52
N VAL A 227 8.61 12.09 4.46
CA VAL A 227 8.19 13.04 3.42
C VAL A 227 7.58 14.34 4.01
N PRO A 228 8.33 15.09 4.82
CA PRO A 228 7.82 16.29 5.49
C PRO A 228 7.28 17.37 4.54
N GLN A 229 7.81 17.46 3.30
CA GLN A 229 7.33 18.39 2.27
C GLN A 229 5.85 18.17 1.89
N ALA A 230 5.34 16.92 2.00
CA ALA A 230 3.94 16.63 1.75
C ALA A 230 3.01 17.30 2.78
N LEU A 231 3.48 17.47 4.02
CA LEU A 231 2.71 18.13 5.07
C LEU A 231 2.49 19.62 4.75
N ASP A 232 3.51 20.31 4.23
CA ASP A 232 3.43 21.70 3.84
C ASP A 232 2.50 21.88 2.62
N MET A 233 2.60 20.97 1.65
CA MET A 233 1.68 20.94 0.52
C MET A 233 0.23 20.77 0.96
N ILE A 234 -0.06 19.79 1.83
CA ILE A 234 -1.42 19.54 2.34
C ILE A 234 -1.96 20.76 3.09
N ARG A 235 -1.18 21.37 3.99
CA ARG A 235 -1.57 22.61 4.70
C ARG A 235 -1.84 23.76 3.73
N GLY A 236 -1.07 23.85 2.65
CA GLY A 236 -1.20 24.92 1.67
C GLY A 236 -2.46 24.84 0.79
N VAL A 237 -2.99 23.62 0.55
CA VAL A 237 -4.23 23.40 -0.24
C VAL A 237 -5.46 23.26 0.64
N GLN A 238 -5.30 22.87 1.91
CA GLN A 238 -6.39 22.62 2.86
C GLN A 238 -7.23 23.87 3.09
N GLY A 239 -8.56 23.72 3.10
CA GLY A 239 -9.52 24.82 3.21
C GLY A 239 -9.76 25.60 1.92
N LYS A 240 -8.91 25.46 0.91
CA LYS A 240 -9.07 26.07 -0.41
C LYS A 240 -9.70 25.12 -1.42
N ILE A 241 -9.47 23.83 -1.25
CA ILE A 241 -9.93 22.75 -2.14
C ILE A 241 -10.28 21.53 -1.28
N PRO A 242 -11.35 20.78 -1.61
CA PRO A 242 -11.66 19.50 -0.98
C PRO A 242 -10.53 18.48 -1.08
N ILE A 243 -10.29 17.73 0.01
CA ILE A 243 -9.21 16.73 0.09
C ILE A 243 -9.77 15.36 0.48
N PHE A 244 -9.35 14.31 -0.24
CA PHE A 244 -9.52 12.92 0.18
C PHE A 244 -8.17 12.20 0.21
N GLY A 245 -7.84 11.53 1.34
CA GLY A 245 -6.59 10.79 1.52
C GLY A 245 -6.82 9.29 1.75
N ILE A 246 -6.01 8.45 1.11
CA ILE A 246 -6.06 6.99 1.22
C ILE A 246 -4.72 6.45 1.73
N CYS A 247 -4.73 5.63 2.79
CA CYS A 247 -3.59 4.92 3.35
C CYS A 247 -2.43 5.88 3.71
N MET A 248 -1.36 5.96 2.93
CA MET A 248 -0.29 6.96 3.14
C MET A 248 -0.86 8.39 3.13
N GLY A 249 -1.78 8.69 2.21
CA GLY A 249 -2.46 9.98 2.14
C GLY A 249 -3.28 10.30 3.40
N HIS A 250 -3.86 9.29 4.06
CA HIS A 250 -4.52 9.46 5.35
C HIS A 250 -3.53 9.82 6.45
N GLN A 251 -2.41 9.12 6.53
CA GLN A 251 -1.38 9.37 7.53
C GLN A 251 -0.79 10.78 7.38
N LEU A 252 -0.45 11.17 6.15
CA LEU A 252 0.07 12.51 5.84
C LEU A 252 -0.97 13.61 6.12
N PHE A 253 -2.25 13.38 5.78
CA PHE A 253 -3.32 14.31 6.10
C PHE A 253 -3.47 14.52 7.62
N ALA A 254 -3.48 13.43 8.40
CA ALA A 254 -3.56 13.50 9.85
C ALA A 254 -2.35 14.23 10.44
N MET A 255 -1.12 13.92 9.99
CA MET A 255 0.11 14.58 10.42
C MET A 255 0.16 16.07 10.03
N ALA A 256 -0.30 16.44 8.84
CA ALA A 256 -0.39 17.84 8.42
C ALA A 256 -1.27 18.66 9.36
N ASN A 257 -2.25 18.03 9.97
CA ASN A 257 -3.14 18.59 10.99
C ASN A 257 -2.64 18.44 12.44
N GLY A 258 -1.42 17.93 12.65
CA GLY A 258 -0.80 17.86 13.97
C GLY A 258 -0.99 16.54 14.72
N ALA A 259 -1.62 15.53 14.12
CA ALA A 259 -1.67 14.18 14.69
C ALA A 259 -0.31 13.49 14.58
N LYS A 260 -0.08 12.46 15.39
CA LYS A 260 1.11 11.62 15.31
C LYS A 260 0.76 10.27 14.69
N THR A 261 1.78 9.62 14.13
CA THR A 261 1.71 8.25 13.65
C THR A 261 2.65 7.36 14.46
N TYR A 262 2.38 6.06 14.44
CA TYR A 262 3.25 5.07 15.08
C TYR A 262 3.42 3.83 14.19
N LYS A 263 4.58 3.18 14.32
CA LYS A 263 4.82 1.90 13.63
C LYS A 263 4.07 0.78 14.36
N MET A 264 3.21 0.08 13.65
CA MET A 264 2.52 -1.11 14.16
C MET A 264 3.48 -2.29 14.21
N LYS A 265 3.24 -3.26 15.10
CA LYS A 265 4.12 -4.40 15.27
C LYS A 265 4.31 -5.21 13.98
N PHE A 266 3.21 -5.51 13.28
CA PHE A 266 3.22 -6.23 11.99
C PHE A 266 2.28 -5.61 10.94
N GLY A 267 1.54 -4.56 11.31
CA GLY A 267 0.61 -3.86 10.42
C GLY A 267 -0.64 -4.65 10.07
N HIS A 268 -1.49 -4.04 9.25
CA HIS A 268 -2.66 -4.68 8.66
C HIS A 268 -2.37 -4.97 7.19
N ARG A 269 -2.44 -6.26 6.80
CA ARG A 269 -2.26 -6.70 5.40
C ARG A 269 -3.16 -7.88 5.12
N GLY A 270 -4.24 -7.62 4.39
CA GLY A 270 -5.27 -8.59 4.04
C GLY A 270 -6.53 -7.91 3.53
N PHE A 271 -7.56 -8.71 3.21
CA PHE A 271 -8.75 -8.22 2.50
C PHE A 271 -10.05 -8.49 3.27
N ASN A 272 -9.95 -8.76 4.55
CA ASN A 272 -11.08 -9.10 5.42
C ASN A 272 -11.01 -8.40 6.78
N HIS A 273 -10.43 -7.21 6.82
CA HIS A 273 -10.41 -6.38 8.02
C HIS A 273 -11.75 -5.67 8.18
N ALA A 274 -12.38 -5.89 9.32
CA ALA A 274 -13.67 -5.27 9.63
C ALA A 274 -13.48 -3.89 10.24
N VAL A 275 -13.94 -2.87 9.54
CA VAL A 275 -13.87 -1.47 9.95
C VAL A 275 -15.26 -0.95 10.22
N ARG A 276 -15.43 -0.29 11.37
CA ARG A 276 -16.70 0.31 11.78
C ARG A 276 -16.69 1.82 11.53
N GLU A 277 -17.69 2.30 10.82
CA GLU A 277 -18.02 3.72 10.80
C GLU A 277 -18.67 4.11 12.14
N ILE A 278 -18.07 5.04 12.86
CA ILE A 278 -18.48 5.36 14.25
C ILE A 278 -19.86 6.02 14.30
N ALA A 279 -20.17 6.91 13.36
CA ALA A 279 -21.41 7.66 13.36
C ALA A 279 -22.66 6.82 13.12
N THR A 280 -22.58 5.85 12.21
CA THR A 280 -23.71 5.02 11.78
C THR A 280 -23.72 3.64 12.43
N GLY A 281 -22.55 3.17 12.91
CA GLY A 281 -22.33 1.81 13.37
C GLY A 281 -22.19 0.79 12.22
N ARG A 282 -22.20 1.21 10.96
CA ARG A 282 -21.99 0.36 9.79
C ARG A 282 -20.62 -0.29 9.87
N VAL A 283 -20.54 -1.56 9.45
CA VAL A 283 -19.31 -2.32 9.37
C VAL A 283 -19.08 -2.73 7.93
N ASP A 284 -17.94 -2.32 7.39
CA ASP A 284 -17.46 -2.70 6.08
C ASP A 284 -16.26 -3.65 6.20
N PHE A 285 -16.18 -4.66 5.33
CA PHE A 285 -14.95 -5.43 5.17
C PHE A 285 -14.03 -4.69 4.21
N THR A 286 -12.76 -4.55 4.62
CA THR A 286 -11.82 -3.66 3.92
C THR A 286 -10.56 -4.38 3.50
N SER A 287 -9.97 -3.86 2.41
CA SER A 287 -8.62 -4.18 1.99
C SER A 287 -7.62 -3.30 2.72
N GLN A 288 -6.57 -3.90 3.27
CA GLN A 288 -5.57 -3.19 4.07
C GLN A 288 -4.14 -3.58 3.66
N ASN A 289 -3.25 -2.61 3.59
CA ASN A 289 -1.82 -2.80 3.40
C ASN A 289 -1.04 -1.62 3.98
N HIS A 290 -0.84 -1.61 5.29
CA HIS A 290 -0.07 -0.56 5.97
C HIS A 290 0.67 -1.09 7.20
N GLY A 291 1.81 -0.47 7.53
CA GLY A 291 2.63 -0.77 8.71
C GLY A 291 2.63 0.34 9.74
N TYR A 292 2.00 1.48 9.43
CA TYR A 292 1.85 2.63 10.33
C TYR A 292 0.38 2.96 10.52
N ALA A 293 0.03 3.57 11.65
CA ALA A 293 -1.31 4.03 11.96
C ALA A 293 -1.28 5.39 12.66
N VAL A 294 -2.38 6.13 12.56
CA VAL A 294 -2.57 7.41 13.28
C VAL A 294 -2.84 7.13 14.76
N SER A 295 -2.14 7.85 15.64
CA SER A 295 -2.33 7.76 17.09
C SER A 295 -3.68 8.34 17.50
N ARG A 296 -4.48 7.57 18.22
CA ARG A 296 -5.76 8.01 18.77
C ARG A 296 -5.58 9.03 19.91
N GLU A 297 -4.55 8.85 20.73
CA GLU A 297 -4.30 9.65 21.93
C GLU A 297 -3.84 11.06 21.61
N ASP A 298 -3.13 11.23 20.49
CA ASP A 298 -2.55 12.49 20.05
C ASP A 298 -3.39 13.18 18.96
N LEU A 299 -4.69 12.84 18.83
CA LEU A 299 -5.52 13.41 17.78
C LEU A 299 -5.99 14.83 18.16
N PRO A 300 -5.70 15.86 17.34
CA PRO A 300 -6.15 17.23 17.60
C PRO A 300 -7.69 17.38 17.58
N GLU A 301 -8.24 18.30 18.34
CA GLU A 301 -9.70 18.51 18.49
C GLU A 301 -10.42 18.83 17.17
N HIS A 302 -9.74 19.42 16.21
CA HIS A 302 -10.31 19.73 14.89
C HIS A 302 -10.37 18.53 13.94
N LEU A 303 -9.83 17.38 14.33
CA LEU A 303 -10.01 16.10 13.63
C LEU A 303 -11.03 15.23 14.38
N ILE A 304 -11.91 14.58 13.62
CA ILE A 304 -12.89 13.63 14.13
C ILE A 304 -12.51 12.24 13.62
N ILE A 305 -12.41 11.25 14.51
CA ILE A 305 -12.27 9.85 14.10
C ILE A 305 -13.61 9.39 13.52
N THR A 306 -13.61 8.99 12.26
CA THR A 306 -14.82 8.52 11.55
C THR A 306 -14.92 7.01 11.50
N HIS A 307 -13.77 6.34 11.42
CA HIS A 307 -13.70 4.88 11.27
C HIS A 307 -12.67 4.28 12.23
N GLU A 308 -12.96 3.08 12.73
CA GLU A 308 -12.05 2.31 13.58
C GLU A 308 -12.05 0.82 13.18
N GLU A 309 -10.90 0.16 13.27
CA GLU A 309 -10.79 -1.29 13.15
C GLU A 309 -11.45 -1.96 14.37
N ILE A 310 -12.20 -3.03 14.14
CA ILE A 310 -13.05 -3.61 15.21
C ILE A 310 -12.22 -4.34 16.26
N ASN A 311 -11.11 -5.00 15.87
CA ASN A 311 -10.35 -5.86 16.77
C ASN A 311 -9.36 -5.07 17.65
N ASP A 312 -8.55 -4.19 17.05
CA ASP A 312 -7.48 -3.49 17.77
C ASP A 312 -7.76 -2.01 18.02
N LYS A 313 -8.88 -1.50 17.50
CA LYS A 313 -9.32 -0.11 17.67
C LYS A 313 -8.38 0.95 17.07
N SER A 314 -7.54 0.55 16.13
CA SER A 314 -6.74 1.51 15.36
C SER A 314 -7.64 2.51 14.63
N VAL A 315 -7.11 3.72 14.42
CA VAL A 315 -7.81 4.78 13.69
C VAL A 315 -7.78 4.45 12.20
N GLU A 316 -8.96 4.25 11.63
CA GLU A 316 -9.12 3.84 10.23
C GLU A 316 -9.70 4.96 9.35
N GLY A 317 -10.07 6.08 9.93
CA GLY A 317 -10.52 7.25 9.18
C GLY A 317 -10.62 8.48 10.05
N VAL A 318 -10.33 9.64 9.46
CA VAL A 318 -10.50 10.94 10.08
C VAL A 318 -11.14 11.94 9.11
N ARG A 319 -11.87 12.91 9.68
CA ARG A 319 -12.45 14.04 8.95
C ARG A 319 -12.07 15.33 9.66
N HIS A 320 -11.78 16.37 8.90
CA HIS A 320 -11.60 17.71 9.46
C HIS A 320 -12.96 18.32 9.83
N ARG A 321 -13.07 18.87 11.04
CA ARG A 321 -14.34 19.38 11.60
C ARG A 321 -14.91 20.57 10.85
N TYR A 322 -14.04 21.42 10.30
CA TYR A 322 -14.40 22.74 9.75
C TYR A 322 -14.09 22.90 8.27
N GLN A 323 -13.40 21.95 7.67
CA GLN A 323 -12.94 22.05 6.28
C GLN A 323 -13.36 20.80 5.48
N PRO A 324 -13.57 20.94 4.17
CA PRO A 324 -13.98 19.83 3.33
C PRO A 324 -12.79 18.86 3.09
N ALA A 325 -12.49 18.05 4.09
CA ALA A 325 -11.38 17.12 4.03
C ALA A 325 -11.64 15.89 4.90
N PHE A 326 -11.41 14.71 4.34
CA PHE A 326 -11.45 13.43 5.04
C PHE A 326 -10.45 12.43 4.50
N SER A 327 -10.21 11.37 5.24
CA SER A 327 -9.28 10.34 4.82
C SER A 327 -9.54 9.00 5.50
N VAL A 328 -9.13 7.90 4.86
CA VAL A 328 -9.23 6.54 5.39
C VAL A 328 -7.90 5.80 5.28
N GLN A 329 -7.61 4.95 6.27
CA GLN A 329 -6.39 4.16 6.33
C GLN A 329 -6.44 2.95 5.39
N TYR A 330 -7.60 2.34 5.24
CA TYR A 330 -7.84 1.21 4.35
C TYR A 330 -8.02 1.65 2.89
N HIS A 331 -8.13 0.66 1.98
CA HIS A 331 -8.23 0.86 0.54
C HIS A 331 -9.68 0.72 0.05
N PRO A 332 -10.45 1.81 -0.15
CA PRO A 332 -11.80 1.76 -0.70
C PRO A 332 -11.83 1.38 -2.19
N ASP A 333 -10.69 1.45 -2.86
CA ASP A 333 -10.45 1.00 -4.24
C ASP A 333 -10.43 -0.54 -4.39
N ALA A 334 -10.25 -1.25 -3.29
CA ALA A 334 -10.44 -2.70 -3.12
C ALA A 334 -9.76 -3.62 -4.16
N ALA A 335 -8.63 -3.28 -4.69
CA ALA A 335 -7.88 -4.11 -5.64
C ALA A 335 -6.57 -4.62 -5.01
N PRO A 336 -6.58 -5.85 -4.44
CA PRO A 336 -7.71 -6.78 -4.34
C PRO A 336 -8.56 -6.53 -3.09
N GLY A 337 -9.78 -7.04 -3.08
CA GLY A 337 -10.61 -7.04 -1.88
C GLY A 337 -12.09 -6.76 -2.12
N PRO A 338 -12.89 -6.63 -1.05
CA PRO A 338 -14.30 -6.28 -1.12
C PRO A 338 -14.50 -4.80 -1.50
N HIS A 339 -15.62 -4.52 -2.18
CA HIS A 339 -15.96 -3.18 -2.65
C HIS A 339 -16.91 -2.43 -1.71
N ASP A 340 -17.07 -2.88 -0.46
CA ASP A 340 -18.02 -2.35 0.51
C ASP A 340 -17.84 -0.84 0.74
N ALA A 341 -16.60 -0.36 0.69
CA ALA A 341 -16.24 1.03 0.97
C ALA A 341 -16.11 1.93 -0.28
N SER A 342 -16.44 1.44 -1.48
CA SER A 342 -16.29 2.22 -2.72
C SER A 342 -17.13 3.51 -2.75
N TYR A 343 -18.19 3.60 -1.94
CA TYR A 343 -19.02 4.80 -1.76
C TYR A 343 -18.24 6.03 -1.29
N LEU A 344 -17.06 5.86 -0.67
CA LEU A 344 -16.23 6.99 -0.26
C LEU A 344 -15.72 7.83 -1.42
N PHE A 345 -15.57 7.24 -2.59
CA PHE A 345 -15.30 8.01 -3.80
C PHE A 345 -16.50 8.86 -4.23
N ASP A 346 -17.74 8.36 -4.04
CA ASP A 346 -18.96 9.12 -4.32
C ASP A 346 -19.08 10.28 -3.31
N GLU A 347 -18.79 10.03 -2.03
CA GLU A 347 -18.74 11.08 -0.99
C GLU A 347 -17.73 12.18 -1.34
N PHE A 348 -16.57 11.81 -1.93
CA PHE A 348 -15.60 12.80 -2.40
C PHE A 348 -16.14 13.63 -3.57
N ILE A 349 -16.85 13.02 -4.52
CA ILE A 349 -17.50 13.74 -5.62
C ILE A 349 -18.54 14.74 -5.07
N GLU A 350 -19.44 14.28 -4.20
CA GLU A 350 -20.46 15.12 -3.57
C GLU A 350 -19.85 16.30 -2.79
N MET A 351 -18.75 16.05 -2.07
CA MET A 351 -18.03 17.09 -1.35
C MET A 351 -17.43 18.15 -2.28
N MET A 352 -16.88 17.76 -3.44
CA MET A 352 -16.36 18.69 -4.45
C MET A 352 -17.48 19.52 -5.07
N GLU A 353 -18.61 18.88 -5.43
CA GLU A 353 -19.78 19.57 -5.99
C GLU A 353 -20.37 20.60 -5.02
N ALA A 354 -20.54 20.20 -3.75
CA ALA A 354 -21.05 21.10 -2.70
C ALA A 354 -20.11 22.30 -2.46
N PHE A 355 -18.80 22.06 -2.45
CA PHE A 355 -17.82 23.12 -2.27
C PHE A 355 -17.82 24.10 -3.45
N LYS A 356 -17.93 23.61 -4.67
CA LYS A 356 -17.99 24.40 -5.90
C LYS A 356 -19.24 25.28 -5.98
N GLN A 357 -20.38 24.81 -5.42
CA GLN A 357 -21.62 25.58 -5.38
C GLN A 357 -21.61 26.69 -4.29
N SER A 358 -20.73 26.55 -3.30
CA SER A 358 -20.65 27.47 -2.13
C SER A 358 -19.65 28.60 -2.34
N ASN A 359 -18.80 28.53 -3.36
CA ASN A 359 -17.76 29.49 -3.72
C ASN A 359 -17.92 29.97 -5.16
#